data_5463d055a7d6c25a272a5cc3a5959d74
#
_entry.id   5463d055a7d6c25a272a5cc3a5959d74
#
_cell.length_a   1.000
_cell.length_b   1.000
_cell.length_c   1.000
_cell.angle_alpha   90.00
_cell.angle_beta   90.00
_cell.angle_gamma   90.00
#
_symmetry.space_group_name_H-M   'P 1'
#
loop_
_entity.id
_entity.type
_entity.pdbx_description
1 polymer ?
#
loop_
_entity_poly.entity_id
_entity_poly.type
_entity_poly.pdbx_seq_one_letter_code
_entity_poly.pdbx_strand_id
1 'polypeptide(L)'
;MTENEKTLTGALQGTLLTPEDRTGLGVVVLHGSSGRPDVTRTRLFAAKGAVALAMRWFGGEGQSPTIHQIPLETFIRATDKLIELGCSRIAFIGTSRGAEAALLTAIEDPRIDVVIAISPSSVAWQGDGWPPASSWTRNGAPLPFVHYDVEHLPKAGPDGLIAYRKYFELSLARFGDEIPAASILIEKTRARVILVAGGDDALWLSDRFARSLSDRLAAARKSPILVMHPKAGHRVLLPGENTPRSTINAHGGNDEADRALGSAAWVAISEVLRFPV
;
A
#
# COMPACT_ATOMS: atom_id res chain seq x y z
N MET A 1 22.94 10.74 11.65
CA MET A 1 23.22 9.96 10.42
C MET A 1 22.88 10.86 9.25
N THR A 2 23.88 11.14 8.41
CA THR A 2 23.66 11.90 7.16
C THR A 2 23.08 10.93 6.14
N GLU A 3 21.96 11.31 5.54
CA GLU A 3 21.36 10.57 4.43
C GLU A 3 21.58 11.34 3.13
N ASN A 4 21.92 10.64 2.07
CA ASN A 4 21.97 11.22 0.74
C ASN A 4 20.60 11.10 0.09
N GLU A 5 19.93 12.23 -0.14
CA GLU A 5 18.63 12.32 -0.80
C GLU A 5 18.82 12.61 -2.29
N LYS A 6 18.25 11.76 -3.14
CA LYS A 6 18.31 11.89 -4.59
C LYS A 6 16.94 11.79 -5.22
N THR A 7 16.54 12.78 -6.00
CA THR A 7 15.37 12.71 -6.86
C THR A 7 15.66 11.79 -8.06
N LEU A 8 14.81 10.80 -8.26
CA LEU A 8 14.81 9.95 -9.44
C LEU A 8 13.78 10.44 -10.46
N THR A 9 14.18 10.42 -11.74
CA THR A 9 13.38 10.83 -12.91
C THR A 9 13.41 9.75 -13.99
N GLY A 10 12.54 9.86 -15.00
CA GLY A 10 12.46 8.90 -16.10
C GLY A 10 11.60 7.67 -15.76
N ALA A 11 12.06 6.47 -16.07
CA ALA A 11 11.28 5.24 -15.96
C ALA A 11 10.97 4.84 -14.49
N LEU A 12 11.78 5.28 -13.53
CA LEU A 12 11.56 5.12 -12.10
C LEU A 12 11.63 6.51 -11.47
N GLN A 13 10.53 6.98 -10.91
CA GLN A 13 10.42 8.31 -10.33
C GLN A 13 10.19 8.24 -8.82
N GLY A 14 10.69 9.24 -8.11
CA GLY A 14 10.52 9.34 -6.67
C GLY A 14 11.70 9.97 -5.97
N THR A 15 11.77 9.76 -4.66
CA THR A 15 12.88 10.22 -3.81
C THR A 15 13.58 9.02 -3.19
N LEU A 16 14.84 8.85 -3.52
CA LEU A 16 15.70 7.80 -2.96
C LEU A 16 16.51 8.38 -1.81
N LEU A 17 16.45 7.70 -0.67
CA LEU A 17 17.23 8.00 0.53
C LEU A 17 18.27 6.90 0.73
N THR A 18 19.53 7.30 0.81
CA THR A 18 20.65 6.36 0.96
C THR A 18 21.45 6.74 2.21
N PRO A 19 21.27 6.03 3.34
CA PRO A 19 22.05 6.28 4.54
C PRO A 19 23.51 5.86 4.37
N GLU A 20 24.41 6.45 5.15
CA GLU A 20 25.83 6.06 5.18
C GLU A 20 25.98 4.64 5.75
N ASP A 21 25.35 4.38 6.90
CA ASP A 21 25.36 3.07 7.56
C ASP A 21 24.24 2.19 7.03
N ARG A 22 24.54 1.38 6.01
CA ARG A 22 23.55 0.54 5.34
C ARG A 22 23.46 -0.85 5.97
N THR A 23 22.22 -1.32 6.17
CA THR A 23 21.95 -2.67 6.70
C THR A 23 21.79 -3.75 5.63
N GLY A 24 21.89 -3.38 4.35
CA GLY A 24 21.58 -4.28 3.22
C GLY A 24 20.07 -4.43 2.96
N LEU A 25 19.21 -3.72 3.69
CA LEU A 25 17.77 -3.67 3.47
C LEU A 25 17.44 -2.57 2.46
N GLY A 26 16.64 -2.91 1.45
CA GLY A 26 15.97 -1.98 0.53
C GLY A 26 14.48 -1.89 0.86
N VAL A 27 13.91 -0.68 0.94
CA VAL A 27 12.49 -0.47 1.23
C VAL A 27 11.87 0.41 0.15
N VAL A 28 10.83 -0.08 -0.51
CA VAL A 28 9.97 0.71 -1.41
C VAL A 28 8.74 1.16 -0.63
N VAL A 29 8.46 2.47 -0.64
CA VAL A 29 7.30 3.07 0.02
C VAL A 29 6.32 3.57 -1.03
N LEU A 30 5.10 3.01 -1.02
CA LEU A 30 4.02 3.32 -1.95
C LEU A 30 2.90 4.05 -1.21
N HIS A 31 2.68 5.31 -1.54
CA HIS A 31 1.53 6.06 -1.07
C HIS A 31 0.23 5.54 -1.75
N GLY A 32 -0.92 5.91 -1.19
CA GLY A 32 -2.23 5.61 -1.77
C GLY A 32 -2.57 6.47 -2.99
N SER A 33 -3.84 6.83 -3.11
CA SER A 33 -4.40 7.54 -4.28
C SER A 33 -3.89 8.97 -4.51
N SER A 34 -3.00 9.49 -3.69
CA SER A 34 -2.43 10.84 -3.92
C SER A 34 -1.35 10.87 -5.01
N GLY A 35 -0.74 9.73 -5.35
CA GLY A 35 0.38 9.63 -6.29
C GLY A 35 1.68 10.33 -5.85
N ARG A 36 1.67 11.04 -4.73
CA ARG A 36 2.85 11.76 -4.22
C ARG A 36 3.79 10.82 -3.48
N PRO A 37 5.12 10.93 -3.67
CA PRO A 37 6.08 10.19 -2.88
C PRO A 37 5.91 10.47 -1.39
N ASP A 38 5.81 9.42 -0.57
CA ASP A 38 5.74 9.56 0.90
C ASP A 38 7.15 9.60 1.50
N VAL A 39 7.82 10.73 1.33
CA VAL A 39 9.19 10.93 1.81
C VAL A 39 9.25 10.88 3.34
N THR A 40 8.21 11.36 4.03
CA THR A 40 8.16 11.35 5.50
C THR A 40 8.21 9.93 6.06
N ARG A 41 7.37 9.04 5.55
CA ARG A 41 7.40 7.62 5.93
C ARG A 41 8.71 6.95 5.50
N THR A 42 9.23 7.30 4.33
CA THR A 42 10.48 6.74 3.80
C THR A 42 11.67 7.06 4.71
N ARG A 43 11.71 8.27 5.31
CA ARG A 43 12.76 8.65 6.27
C ARG A 43 12.77 7.79 7.54
N LEU A 44 11.64 7.23 7.97
CA LEU A 44 11.61 6.32 9.12
C LEU A 44 12.47 5.06 8.86
N PHE A 45 12.42 4.54 7.64
CA PHE A 45 13.21 3.37 7.24
C PHE A 45 14.68 3.72 6.97
N ALA A 46 14.92 4.86 6.33
CA ALA A 46 16.29 5.34 6.10
C ALA A 46 17.02 5.62 7.42
N ALA A 47 16.35 6.16 8.43
CA ALA A 47 16.88 6.37 9.78
C ALA A 47 17.27 5.06 10.49
N LYS A 48 16.78 3.90 10.00
CA LYS A 48 17.15 2.56 10.48
C LYS A 48 18.18 1.86 9.57
N GLY A 49 18.82 2.60 8.67
CA GLY A 49 19.88 2.10 7.79
C GLY A 49 19.38 1.41 6.51
N ALA A 50 18.09 1.47 6.19
CA ALA A 50 17.59 0.96 4.93
C ALA A 50 17.83 1.94 3.78
N VAL A 51 18.22 1.44 2.61
CA VAL A 51 18.09 2.21 1.36
C VAL A 51 16.62 2.29 1.02
N ALA A 52 16.03 3.49 1.06
CA ALA A 52 14.58 3.64 1.01
C ALA A 52 14.13 4.52 -0.16
N LEU A 53 13.12 4.08 -0.90
CA LEU A 53 12.57 4.76 -2.07
C LEU A 53 11.11 5.16 -1.82
N ALA A 54 10.86 6.48 -1.69
CA ALA A 54 9.53 7.04 -1.81
C ALA A 54 9.15 7.09 -3.30
N MET A 55 8.38 6.13 -3.76
CA MET A 55 8.11 5.97 -5.20
C MET A 55 6.94 6.84 -5.65
N ARG A 56 7.12 7.55 -6.79
CA ARG A 56 6.02 8.11 -7.58
C ARG A 56 5.66 7.08 -8.65
N TRP A 57 4.44 6.58 -8.64
CA TRP A 57 4.03 5.49 -9.51
C TRP A 57 2.88 5.84 -10.47
N PHE A 58 2.32 7.05 -10.34
CA PHE A 58 1.46 7.73 -11.33
C PHE A 58 1.53 9.25 -11.14
N GLY A 59 0.98 10.01 -12.09
CA GLY A 59 0.89 11.47 -12.04
C GLY A 59 2.22 12.21 -12.24
N GLY A 60 3.30 11.50 -12.58
CA GLY A 60 4.58 12.08 -12.96
C GLY A 60 4.73 12.24 -14.47
N GLU A 61 5.86 12.80 -14.90
CA GLU A 61 6.17 12.96 -16.32
C GLU A 61 6.23 11.59 -17.03
N GLY A 62 5.46 11.42 -18.10
CA GLY A 62 5.38 10.16 -18.85
C GLY A 62 4.66 9.02 -18.14
N GLN A 63 4.08 9.26 -16.96
CA GLN A 63 3.24 8.29 -16.25
C GLN A 63 1.75 8.50 -16.57
N SER A 64 0.92 7.49 -16.27
CA SER A 64 -0.53 7.69 -16.26
C SER A 64 -0.91 8.84 -15.31
N PRO A 65 -1.81 9.76 -15.70
CA PRO A 65 -2.22 10.87 -14.83
C PRO A 65 -3.00 10.42 -13.59
N THR A 66 -3.62 9.24 -13.63
CA THR A 66 -4.44 8.65 -12.58
C THR A 66 -4.08 7.19 -12.37
N ILE A 67 -4.70 6.53 -11.38
CA ILE A 67 -4.56 5.07 -11.17
C ILE A 67 -5.37 4.35 -12.25
N HIS A 68 -4.78 4.13 -13.41
CA HIS A 68 -5.42 3.50 -14.54
C HIS A 68 -4.40 2.73 -15.36
N GLN A 69 -4.55 1.41 -15.43
CA GLN A 69 -3.69 0.50 -16.18
C GLN A 69 -2.19 0.67 -15.86
N ILE A 70 -1.86 0.85 -14.58
CA ILE A 70 -0.47 0.95 -14.13
C ILE A 70 0.23 -0.40 -14.29
N PRO A 71 1.36 -0.49 -15.02
CA PRO A 71 2.09 -1.74 -15.17
C PRO A 71 2.75 -2.17 -13.85
N LEU A 72 2.56 -3.41 -13.42
CA LEU A 72 3.25 -3.97 -12.26
C LEU A 72 4.78 -3.95 -12.44
N GLU A 73 5.24 -3.98 -13.68
CA GLU A 73 6.64 -3.81 -14.05
C GLU A 73 7.25 -2.50 -13.55
N THR A 74 6.42 -1.48 -13.33
CA THR A 74 6.85 -0.20 -12.75
C THR A 74 7.40 -0.40 -11.33
N PHE A 75 6.76 -1.26 -10.54
CA PHE A 75 7.19 -1.58 -9.17
C PHE A 75 8.35 -2.57 -9.16
N ILE A 76 8.39 -3.52 -10.10
CA ILE A 76 9.50 -4.47 -10.26
C ILE A 76 10.81 -3.72 -10.54
N ARG A 77 10.79 -2.62 -11.33
CA ARG A 77 11.96 -1.76 -11.52
C ARG A 77 12.49 -1.14 -10.22
N ALA A 78 11.61 -0.91 -9.25
CA ALA A 78 12.07 -0.43 -7.93
C ALA A 78 12.86 -1.52 -7.19
N THR A 79 12.44 -2.79 -7.29
CA THR A 79 13.22 -3.94 -6.81
C THR A 79 14.58 -4.00 -7.48
N ASP A 80 14.61 -3.91 -8.83
CA ASP A 80 15.87 -3.93 -9.60
C ASP A 80 16.82 -2.83 -9.11
N LYS A 81 16.28 -1.62 -8.92
CA LYS A 81 17.07 -0.47 -8.46
C LYS A 81 17.68 -0.67 -7.08
N LEU A 82 16.94 -1.23 -6.13
CA LEU A 82 17.45 -1.50 -4.79
C LEU A 82 18.55 -2.59 -4.81
N ILE A 83 18.37 -3.62 -5.63
CA ILE A 83 19.37 -4.68 -5.81
C ILE A 83 20.66 -4.10 -6.46
N GLU A 84 20.54 -3.25 -7.49
CA GLU A 84 21.69 -2.53 -8.08
C GLU A 84 22.45 -1.69 -7.04
N LEU A 85 21.77 -1.17 -6.03
CA LEU A 85 22.37 -0.42 -4.93
C LEU A 85 22.96 -1.30 -3.83
N GLY A 86 22.97 -2.64 -4.02
CA GLY A 86 23.58 -3.61 -3.12
C GLY A 86 22.66 -4.09 -2.00
N CYS A 87 21.33 -3.84 -2.10
CA CYS A 87 20.38 -4.39 -1.13
C CYS A 87 20.20 -5.89 -1.37
N SER A 88 20.38 -6.68 -0.32
CA SER A 88 20.21 -8.14 -0.32
C SER A 88 18.86 -8.61 0.23
N ARG A 89 18.10 -7.69 0.84
CA ARG A 89 16.74 -7.92 1.34
C ARG A 89 15.85 -6.79 0.86
N ILE A 90 14.67 -7.12 0.36
CA ILE A 90 13.74 -6.15 -0.22
C ILE A 90 12.41 -6.19 0.52
N ALA A 91 11.93 -5.01 0.94
CA ALA A 91 10.63 -4.84 1.53
C ALA A 91 9.80 -3.82 0.74
N PHE A 92 8.53 -4.09 0.60
CA PHE A 92 7.54 -3.14 0.08
C PHE A 92 6.58 -2.75 1.21
N ILE A 93 6.35 -1.46 1.39
CA ILE A 93 5.30 -0.94 2.25
C ILE A 93 4.35 -0.09 1.42
N GLY A 94 3.09 -0.44 1.43
CA GLY A 94 2.06 0.28 0.70
C GLY A 94 0.88 0.66 1.60
N THR A 95 0.24 1.77 1.28
CA THR A 95 -0.97 2.24 1.97
C THR A 95 -2.12 2.33 0.97
N SER A 96 -3.31 1.78 1.33
CA SER A 96 -4.52 1.91 0.51
C SER A 96 -4.30 1.33 -0.90
N ARG A 97 -4.44 2.11 -1.97
CA ARG A 97 -4.13 1.69 -3.36
C ARG A 97 -2.66 1.28 -3.52
N GLY A 98 -1.75 1.90 -2.77
CA GLY A 98 -0.35 1.48 -2.73
C GLY A 98 -0.15 0.12 -2.04
N ALA A 99 -1.01 -0.26 -1.09
CA ALA A 99 -1.00 -1.60 -0.49
C ALA A 99 -1.44 -2.66 -1.50
N GLU A 100 -2.44 -2.36 -2.32
CA GLU A 100 -2.88 -3.21 -3.43
C GLU A 100 -1.72 -3.45 -4.42
N ALA A 101 -1.02 -2.38 -4.83
CA ALA A 101 0.16 -2.47 -5.68
C ALA A 101 1.27 -3.32 -5.05
N ALA A 102 1.58 -3.10 -3.76
CA ALA A 102 2.61 -3.85 -3.04
C ALA A 102 2.31 -5.34 -2.97
N LEU A 103 1.05 -5.70 -2.65
CA LEU A 103 0.60 -7.10 -2.58
C LEU A 103 0.68 -7.79 -3.95
N LEU A 104 0.18 -7.14 -5.01
CA LEU A 104 0.24 -7.67 -6.37
C LEU A 104 1.68 -7.83 -6.85
N THR A 105 2.55 -6.85 -6.59
CA THR A 105 3.97 -6.94 -6.96
C THR A 105 4.68 -8.06 -6.20
N ALA A 106 4.39 -8.26 -4.91
CA ALA A 106 5.00 -9.33 -4.12
C ALA A 106 4.56 -10.75 -4.57
N ILE A 107 3.47 -10.87 -5.31
CA ILE A 107 3.07 -12.13 -5.96
C ILE A 107 3.92 -12.39 -7.20
N GLU A 108 4.20 -11.34 -7.97
CA GLU A 108 4.89 -11.41 -9.25
C GLU A 108 6.42 -11.44 -9.12
N ASP A 109 6.97 -10.78 -8.10
CA ASP A 109 8.42 -10.69 -7.88
C ASP A 109 8.85 -11.46 -6.63
N PRO A 110 9.38 -12.69 -6.79
CA PRO A 110 9.80 -13.53 -5.66
C PRO A 110 11.05 -13.01 -4.92
N ARG A 111 11.67 -11.92 -5.38
CA ARG A 111 12.80 -11.26 -4.73
C ARG A 111 12.37 -10.34 -3.59
N ILE A 112 11.07 -10.07 -3.48
CA ILE A 112 10.51 -9.32 -2.36
C ILE A 112 10.39 -10.24 -1.14
N ASP A 113 11.13 -9.92 -0.08
CA ASP A 113 11.19 -10.71 1.16
C ASP A 113 10.06 -10.38 2.13
N VAL A 114 9.60 -9.12 2.14
CA VAL A 114 8.59 -8.62 3.06
C VAL A 114 7.62 -7.69 2.34
N VAL A 115 6.32 -7.87 2.57
CA VAL A 115 5.30 -6.90 2.16
C VAL A 115 4.49 -6.45 3.38
N ILE A 116 4.39 -5.12 3.53
CA ILE A 116 3.63 -4.46 4.59
C ILE A 116 2.48 -3.73 3.91
N ALA A 117 1.26 -4.18 4.15
CA ALA A 117 0.06 -3.64 3.54
C ALA A 117 -0.78 -2.91 4.60
N ILE A 118 -0.77 -1.58 4.54
CA ILE A 118 -1.52 -0.70 5.44
C ILE A 118 -2.84 -0.33 4.78
N SER A 119 -3.93 -0.53 5.50
CA SER A 119 -5.31 -0.33 5.00
C SER A 119 -5.49 -1.00 3.63
N PRO A 120 -5.26 -2.33 3.53
CA PRO A 120 -5.20 -3.06 2.26
C PRO A 120 -6.57 -3.26 1.61
N SER A 121 -6.55 -3.71 0.35
CA SER A 121 -7.65 -4.39 -0.32
C SER A 121 -7.32 -5.87 -0.53
N SER A 122 -8.33 -6.73 -0.56
CA SER A 122 -8.20 -8.15 -0.92
C SER A 122 -8.55 -8.45 -2.39
N VAL A 123 -8.97 -7.43 -3.13
CA VAL A 123 -9.28 -7.50 -4.56
C VAL A 123 -8.59 -6.36 -5.31
N ALA A 124 -8.33 -6.57 -6.59
CA ALA A 124 -7.95 -5.49 -7.49
C ALA A 124 -9.20 -4.71 -7.91
N TRP A 125 -9.10 -3.39 -7.97
CA TRP A 125 -10.19 -2.50 -8.29
C TRP A 125 -10.06 -1.89 -9.68
N GLN A 126 -11.21 -1.41 -10.19
CA GLN A 126 -11.25 -0.50 -11.33
C GLN A 126 -10.29 0.69 -11.11
N GLY A 127 -9.69 1.16 -12.18
CA GLY A 127 -8.92 2.41 -12.22
C GLY A 127 -9.80 3.65 -12.35
N ASP A 128 -9.18 4.80 -12.14
CA ASP A 128 -9.88 6.12 -12.14
C ASP A 128 -10.01 6.72 -13.56
N GLY A 129 -9.70 5.95 -14.61
CA GLY A 129 -9.74 6.40 -16.00
C GLY A 129 -11.03 6.02 -16.74
N TRP A 130 -11.15 6.53 -17.95
CA TRP A 130 -12.22 6.16 -18.87
C TRP A 130 -11.62 5.68 -20.21
N PRO A 131 -12.13 4.62 -20.84
CA PRO A 131 -13.20 3.72 -20.36
C PRO A 131 -12.81 2.96 -19.08
N PRO A 132 -13.81 2.40 -18.34
CA PRO A 132 -13.53 1.58 -17.17
C PRO A 132 -12.56 0.44 -17.49
N ALA A 133 -11.47 0.35 -16.73
CA ALA A 133 -10.46 -0.69 -16.89
C ALA A 133 -9.80 -0.98 -15.54
N SER A 134 -8.99 -2.03 -15.47
CA SER A 134 -8.21 -2.33 -14.27
C SER A 134 -7.30 -1.15 -13.87
N SER A 135 -7.07 -1.00 -12.58
CA SER A 135 -5.96 -0.16 -12.10
C SER A 135 -4.60 -0.65 -12.55
N TRP A 136 -4.47 -1.96 -12.79
CA TRP A 136 -3.19 -2.65 -12.95
C TRP A 136 -3.13 -3.44 -14.24
N THR A 137 -1.94 -3.47 -14.84
CA THR A 137 -1.63 -4.38 -15.96
C THR A 137 -0.42 -5.25 -15.63
N ARG A 138 -0.34 -6.41 -16.30
CA ARG A 138 0.81 -7.29 -16.27
C ARG A 138 1.12 -7.74 -17.69
N ASN A 139 2.36 -7.53 -18.16
CA ASN A 139 2.76 -7.80 -19.54
C ASN A 139 1.84 -7.12 -20.57
N GLY A 140 1.40 -5.90 -20.28
CA GLY A 140 0.48 -5.12 -21.11
C GLY A 140 -1.00 -5.57 -21.07
N ALA A 141 -1.33 -6.66 -20.37
CA ALA A 141 -2.70 -7.13 -20.20
C ALA A 141 -3.30 -6.60 -18.87
N PRO A 142 -4.56 -6.11 -18.86
CA PRO A 142 -5.22 -5.69 -17.65
C PRO A 142 -5.47 -6.89 -16.72
N LEU A 143 -5.24 -6.71 -15.41
CA LEU A 143 -5.65 -7.69 -14.42
C LEU A 143 -7.17 -7.68 -14.26
N PRO A 144 -7.80 -8.82 -13.89
CA PRO A 144 -9.18 -8.82 -13.47
C PRO A 144 -9.40 -7.86 -12.30
N PHE A 145 -10.53 -7.18 -12.26
CA PHE A 145 -10.84 -6.15 -11.28
C PHE A 145 -12.33 -6.11 -10.94
N VAL A 146 -12.67 -5.50 -9.82
CA VAL A 146 -14.05 -5.21 -9.42
C VAL A 146 -14.41 -3.80 -9.90
N HIS A 147 -15.55 -3.67 -10.59
CA HIS A 147 -16.06 -2.38 -11.03
C HIS A 147 -16.55 -1.52 -9.87
N TYR A 148 -16.54 -0.22 -10.09
CA TYR A 148 -17.18 0.74 -9.20
C TYR A 148 -18.67 0.88 -9.51
N ASP A 149 -19.48 0.95 -8.46
CA ASP A 149 -20.92 1.23 -8.60
C ASP A 149 -21.18 2.72 -8.81
N VAL A 150 -21.04 3.16 -10.06
CA VAL A 150 -21.17 4.58 -10.43
C VAL A 150 -22.58 5.16 -10.22
N GLU A 151 -23.58 4.32 -9.97
CA GLU A 151 -24.95 4.78 -9.65
C GLU A 151 -25.07 5.30 -8.21
N HIS A 152 -24.14 4.86 -7.32
CA HIS A 152 -24.17 5.19 -5.90
C HIS A 152 -22.92 5.96 -5.47
N LEU A 153 -22.52 6.96 -6.25
CA LEU A 153 -21.36 7.81 -5.92
C LEU A 153 -21.55 8.47 -4.54
N PRO A 154 -20.51 8.43 -3.68
CA PRO A 154 -20.60 9.00 -2.35
C PRO A 154 -20.70 10.53 -2.43
N LYS A 155 -21.46 11.10 -1.48
CA LYS A 155 -21.62 12.54 -1.31
C LYS A 155 -20.99 12.98 0.00
N ALA A 156 -20.61 14.25 0.08
CA ALA A 156 -20.13 14.84 1.32
C ALA A 156 -21.21 14.76 2.41
N GLY A 157 -20.79 14.35 3.60
CA GLY A 157 -21.61 14.36 4.81
C GLY A 157 -21.85 15.78 5.35
N PRO A 158 -22.56 15.90 6.50
CA PRO A 158 -22.81 17.21 7.14
C PRO A 158 -21.53 17.95 7.56
N ASP A 159 -20.44 17.23 7.76
CA ASP A 159 -19.09 17.74 8.08
C ASP A 159 -18.29 18.15 6.83
N GLY A 160 -18.87 18.01 5.64
CA GLY A 160 -18.21 18.28 4.37
C GLY A 160 -17.25 17.20 3.88
N LEU A 161 -17.09 16.10 4.63
CA LEU A 161 -16.19 15.01 4.29
C LEU A 161 -16.92 13.89 3.52
N ILE A 162 -16.19 13.20 2.64
CA ILE A 162 -16.72 12.09 1.84
C ILE A 162 -16.25 10.77 2.44
N ALA A 163 -17.18 9.92 2.85
CA ALA A 163 -16.94 8.54 3.28
C ALA A 163 -17.21 7.58 2.10
N TYR A 164 -16.21 6.74 1.76
CA TYR A 164 -16.32 5.84 0.62
C TYR A 164 -16.63 4.39 1.01
N ARG A 165 -16.57 4.02 2.28
CA ARG A 165 -16.77 2.64 2.73
C ARG A 165 -18.07 2.03 2.18
N LYS A 166 -19.19 2.75 2.29
CA LYS A 166 -20.48 2.28 1.77
C LYS A 166 -20.47 2.10 0.24
N TYR A 167 -19.80 2.97 -0.47
CA TYR A 167 -19.63 2.88 -1.92
C TYR A 167 -18.91 1.59 -2.34
N PHE A 168 -17.82 1.25 -1.66
CA PHE A 168 -17.10 0.00 -1.92
C PHE A 168 -17.93 -1.23 -1.50
N GLU A 169 -18.73 -1.16 -0.42
CA GLU A 169 -19.66 -2.23 -0.05
C GLU A 169 -20.71 -2.48 -1.15
N LEU A 170 -21.30 -1.42 -1.71
CA LEU A 170 -22.26 -1.51 -2.79
C LEU A 170 -21.62 -2.04 -4.08
N SER A 171 -20.42 -1.59 -4.39
CA SER A 171 -19.65 -2.11 -5.54
C SER A 171 -19.42 -3.62 -5.43
N LEU A 172 -18.97 -4.10 -4.26
CA LEU A 172 -18.78 -5.55 -4.03
C LEU A 172 -20.10 -6.34 -4.09
N ALA A 173 -21.21 -5.74 -3.63
CA ALA A 173 -22.52 -6.39 -3.69
C ALA A 173 -23.04 -6.47 -5.15
N ARG A 174 -22.83 -5.40 -5.92
CA ARG A 174 -23.30 -5.32 -7.32
C ARG A 174 -22.48 -6.21 -8.27
N PHE A 175 -21.17 -6.22 -8.09
CA PHE A 175 -20.22 -6.92 -8.95
C PHE A 175 -19.59 -8.15 -8.27
N GLY A 176 -20.39 -8.85 -7.45
CA GLY A 176 -19.93 -9.99 -6.68
C GLY A 176 -19.32 -11.11 -7.52
N ASP A 177 -19.82 -11.32 -8.74
CA ASP A 177 -19.32 -12.34 -9.67
C ASP A 177 -17.89 -12.05 -10.20
N GLU A 178 -17.42 -10.82 -10.09
CA GLU A 178 -16.07 -10.42 -10.48
C GLU A 178 -15.04 -10.71 -9.37
N ILE A 179 -15.47 -10.78 -8.12
CA ILE A 179 -14.60 -10.93 -6.94
C ILE A 179 -13.65 -12.12 -7.04
N PRO A 180 -14.08 -13.33 -7.44
CA PRO A 180 -13.17 -14.47 -7.52
C PRO A 180 -11.99 -14.23 -8.46
N ALA A 181 -12.23 -13.65 -9.64
CA ALA A 181 -11.19 -13.34 -10.62
C ALA A 181 -10.30 -12.18 -10.20
N ALA A 182 -10.89 -11.15 -9.56
CA ALA A 182 -10.18 -9.96 -9.07
C ALA A 182 -9.45 -10.15 -7.76
N SER A 183 -9.62 -11.30 -7.08
CA SER A 183 -9.00 -11.58 -5.77
C SER A 183 -7.49 -11.53 -5.83
N ILE A 184 -6.86 -10.83 -4.88
CA ILE A 184 -5.41 -10.82 -4.70
C ILE A 184 -4.97 -12.14 -4.08
N LEU A 185 -4.35 -13.00 -4.89
CA LEU A 185 -3.93 -14.36 -4.51
C LEU A 185 -2.65 -14.32 -3.69
N ILE A 186 -2.68 -13.61 -2.57
CA ILE A 186 -1.50 -13.33 -1.73
C ILE A 186 -0.82 -14.60 -1.20
N GLU A 187 -1.51 -15.72 -1.14
CA GLU A 187 -0.93 -17.01 -0.80
C GLU A 187 0.13 -17.49 -1.79
N LYS A 188 0.21 -16.90 -2.99
CA LYS A 188 1.24 -17.21 -3.98
C LYS A 188 2.58 -16.51 -3.69
N THR A 189 2.59 -15.43 -2.90
CA THR A 189 3.84 -14.72 -2.59
C THR A 189 4.79 -15.57 -1.75
N ARG A 190 6.10 -15.36 -1.89
CA ARG A 190 7.13 -15.87 -0.99
C ARG A 190 7.43 -14.92 0.16
N ALA A 191 6.98 -13.67 0.04
CA ALA A 191 7.23 -12.63 1.03
C ALA A 191 6.55 -12.95 2.37
N ARG A 192 7.18 -12.51 3.44
CA ARG A 192 6.53 -12.41 4.75
C ARG A 192 5.54 -11.24 4.72
N VAL A 193 4.31 -11.47 5.18
CA VAL A 193 3.21 -10.51 5.02
C VAL A 193 2.82 -9.92 6.37
N ILE A 194 2.79 -8.58 6.43
CA ILE A 194 2.23 -7.80 7.54
C ILE A 194 1.01 -7.04 7.01
N LEU A 195 -0.13 -7.25 7.64
CA LEU A 195 -1.40 -6.60 7.32
C LEU A 195 -1.78 -5.67 8.47
N VAL A 196 -2.05 -4.41 8.17
CA VAL A 196 -2.39 -3.38 9.16
C VAL A 196 -3.71 -2.73 8.79
N ALA A 197 -4.72 -2.78 9.66
CA ALA A 197 -6.03 -2.22 9.34
C ALA A 197 -6.76 -1.62 10.55
N GLY A 198 -7.41 -0.48 10.34
CA GLY A 198 -8.34 0.14 11.26
C GLY A 198 -9.75 -0.45 11.15
N GLY A 199 -10.40 -0.71 12.29
CA GLY A 199 -11.78 -1.24 12.32
C GLY A 199 -12.84 -0.18 12.04
N ASP A 200 -12.50 1.11 12.21
CA ASP A 200 -13.36 2.26 11.95
C ASP A 200 -12.93 3.03 10.68
N ASP A 201 -12.39 2.30 9.71
CA ASP A 201 -12.02 2.86 8.41
C ASP A 201 -13.27 3.29 7.62
N ALA A 202 -13.39 4.60 7.36
CA ALA A 202 -14.51 5.17 6.63
C ALA A 202 -14.23 5.34 5.12
N LEU A 203 -12.99 5.08 4.66
CA LEU A 203 -12.68 5.11 3.23
C LEU A 203 -13.02 3.81 2.52
N TRP A 204 -12.62 2.67 3.09
CA TRP A 204 -13.05 1.38 2.56
C TRP A 204 -13.02 0.28 3.63
N LEU A 205 -13.20 -0.98 3.24
CA LEU A 205 -13.34 -2.12 4.14
C LEU A 205 -11.98 -2.72 4.54
N SER A 206 -10.98 -1.90 4.91
CA SER A 206 -9.64 -2.41 5.16
C SER A 206 -9.59 -3.51 6.22
N ASP A 207 -10.45 -3.45 7.23
CA ASP A 207 -10.60 -4.46 8.26
C ASP A 207 -11.05 -5.83 7.71
N ARG A 208 -12.06 -5.84 6.82
CA ARG A 208 -12.55 -7.06 6.16
C ARG A 208 -11.52 -7.61 5.18
N PHE A 209 -10.91 -6.74 4.40
CA PHE A 209 -9.89 -7.11 3.43
C PHE A 209 -8.64 -7.69 4.09
N ALA A 210 -8.15 -7.07 5.17
CA ALA A 210 -7.01 -7.58 5.91
C ALA A 210 -7.29 -8.97 6.51
N ARG A 211 -8.48 -9.20 7.07
CA ARG A 211 -8.90 -10.53 7.54
C ARG A 211 -8.94 -11.54 6.40
N SER A 212 -9.59 -11.21 5.28
CA SER A 212 -9.67 -12.08 4.11
C SER A 212 -8.29 -12.49 3.59
N LEU A 213 -7.34 -11.55 3.50
CA LEU A 213 -5.95 -11.83 3.13
C LEU A 213 -5.24 -12.72 4.16
N SER A 214 -5.45 -12.46 5.46
CA SER A 214 -4.90 -13.24 6.56
C SER A 214 -5.41 -14.69 6.52
N ASP A 215 -6.72 -14.87 6.35
CA ASP A 215 -7.34 -16.19 6.30
C ASP A 215 -6.84 -16.99 5.08
N ARG A 216 -6.70 -16.35 3.93
CA ARG A 216 -6.13 -16.96 2.72
C ARG A 216 -4.69 -17.42 2.93
N LEU A 217 -3.86 -16.60 3.59
CA LEU A 217 -2.48 -16.98 3.94
C LEU A 217 -2.45 -18.15 4.93
N ALA A 218 -3.29 -18.10 5.97
CA ALA A 218 -3.39 -19.17 6.96
C ALA A 218 -3.86 -20.50 6.33
N ALA A 219 -4.84 -20.46 5.43
CA ALA A 219 -5.29 -21.63 4.67
C ALA A 219 -4.15 -22.26 3.82
N ALA A 220 -3.22 -21.43 3.33
CA ALA A 220 -2.01 -21.86 2.63
C ALA A 220 -0.85 -22.24 3.58
N ARG A 221 -1.10 -22.37 4.89
CA ARG A 221 -0.12 -22.67 5.95
C ARG A 221 1.02 -21.64 6.05
N LYS A 222 0.73 -20.38 5.71
CA LYS A 222 1.61 -19.26 5.94
C LYS A 222 1.19 -18.51 7.20
N SER A 223 2.14 -17.85 7.85
CA SER A 223 1.92 -17.15 9.12
C SER A 223 1.91 -15.63 8.88
N PRO A 224 0.79 -15.02 8.48
CA PRO A 224 0.70 -13.57 8.36
C PRO A 224 0.75 -12.92 9.74
N ILE A 225 1.23 -11.68 9.78
CA ILE A 225 1.09 -10.83 10.96
C ILE A 225 -0.07 -9.87 10.67
N LEU A 226 -1.14 -9.98 11.45
CA LEU A 226 -2.31 -9.12 11.35
C LEU A 226 -2.37 -8.19 12.56
N VAL A 227 -2.21 -6.89 12.31
CA VAL A 227 -2.27 -5.83 13.33
C VAL A 227 -3.53 -5.00 13.09
N MET A 228 -4.42 -4.98 14.07
CA MET A 228 -5.69 -4.26 13.96
C MET A 228 -6.00 -3.48 15.23
N HIS A 229 -6.71 -2.36 15.06
CA HIS A 229 -7.26 -1.60 16.17
C HIS A 229 -8.72 -1.22 15.87
N PRO A 230 -9.70 -1.58 16.74
CA PRO A 230 -11.13 -1.46 16.42
C PRO A 230 -11.60 -0.02 16.18
N LYS A 231 -10.94 0.97 16.81
CA LYS A 231 -11.28 2.40 16.73
C LYS A 231 -10.35 3.21 15.83
N ALA A 232 -9.35 2.59 15.18
CA ALA A 232 -8.49 3.29 14.21
C ALA A 232 -9.19 3.37 12.85
N GLY A 233 -8.88 4.43 12.12
CA GLY A 233 -9.41 4.68 10.78
C GLY A 233 -8.46 4.22 9.66
N HIS A 234 -8.65 4.85 8.51
CA HIS A 234 -7.81 4.60 7.33
C HIS A 234 -6.37 5.12 7.49
N ARG A 235 -6.22 6.19 8.30
CA ARG A 235 -4.95 6.86 8.52
C ARG A 235 -4.15 6.19 9.64
N VAL A 236 -3.24 5.32 9.29
CA VAL A 236 -2.30 4.69 10.23
C VAL A 236 -1.07 5.60 10.39
N LEU A 237 -0.75 6.00 11.63
CA LEU A 237 0.38 6.88 11.96
C LEU A 237 1.50 6.07 12.62
N LEU A 238 2.57 5.81 11.88
CA LEU A 238 3.78 5.20 12.45
C LEU A 238 4.47 6.19 13.42
N PRO A 239 5.26 5.70 14.38
CA PRO A 239 6.00 6.58 15.31
C PRO A 239 6.85 7.61 14.58
N GLY A 240 6.71 8.88 14.94
CA GLY A 240 7.36 10.01 14.29
C GLY A 240 6.56 10.65 13.15
N GLU A 241 5.48 10.03 12.69
CA GLU A 241 4.60 10.63 11.69
C GLU A 241 3.59 11.61 12.31
N ASN A 242 3.32 12.67 11.57
CA ASN A 242 2.31 13.69 11.94
C ASN A 242 1.49 14.12 10.71
N THR A 243 1.07 13.14 9.90
CA THR A 243 0.23 13.40 8.73
C THR A 243 -1.13 13.95 9.18
N PRO A 244 -1.57 15.12 8.71
CA PRO A 244 -2.85 15.68 9.09
C PRO A 244 -4.02 14.84 8.56
N ARG A 245 -5.20 15.00 9.17
CA ARG A 245 -6.43 14.44 8.62
C ARG A 245 -6.77 15.13 7.30
N SER A 246 -7.39 14.37 6.39
CA SER A 246 -7.91 14.93 5.15
C SER A 246 -9.03 15.94 5.46
N THR A 247 -9.05 17.01 4.68
CA THR A 247 -10.14 18.00 4.67
C THR A 247 -11.21 17.70 3.62
N ILE A 248 -11.06 16.58 2.89
CA ILE A 248 -11.98 16.17 1.81
C ILE A 248 -12.59 14.81 2.13
N ASN A 249 -11.78 13.87 2.64
CA ASN A 249 -12.20 12.49 2.84
C ASN A 249 -12.33 12.15 4.32
N ALA A 250 -13.42 11.49 4.70
CA ALA A 250 -13.61 10.92 6.02
C ALA A 250 -12.73 9.67 6.18
N HIS A 251 -11.66 9.77 6.97
CA HIS A 251 -10.79 8.61 7.25
C HIS A 251 -11.36 7.67 8.31
N GLY A 252 -12.39 8.08 9.05
CA GLY A 252 -12.83 7.38 10.26
C GLY A 252 -11.79 7.48 11.38
N GLY A 253 -11.99 6.73 12.44
CA GLY A 253 -11.08 6.66 13.58
C GLY A 253 -10.86 7.98 14.31
N ASN A 254 -9.85 7.99 15.16
CA ASN A 254 -9.37 9.18 15.86
C ASN A 254 -7.84 9.12 16.00
N ASP A 255 -7.22 10.25 16.36
CA ASP A 255 -5.77 10.39 16.39
C ASP A 255 -5.08 9.45 17.39
N GLU A 256 -5.70 9.18 18.52
CA GLU A 256 -5.17 8.27 19.55
C GLU A 256 -5.14 6.83 19.01
N ALA A 257 -6.26 6.36 18.46
CA ALA A 257 -6.37 5.02 17.91
C ALA A 257 -5.50 4.81 16.67
N ASP A 258 -5.41 5.83 15.78
CA ASP A 258 -4.55 5.81 14.60
C ASP A 258 -3.06 5.69 14.97
N ARG A 259 -2.63 6.39 16.05
CA ARG A 259 -1.27 6.29 16.62
C ARG A 259 -1.04 4.96 17.32
N ALA A 260 -2.02 4.48 18.10
CA ALA A 260 -1.93 3.18 18.76
C ALA A 260 -1.75 2.04 17.75
N LEU A 261 -2.55 2.05 16.66
CA LEU A 261 -2.41 1.09 15.57
C LEU A 261 -1.04 1.21 14.89
N GLY A 262 -0.59 2.44 14.62
CA GLY A 262 0.72 2.68 14.00
C GLY A 262 1.88 2.22 14.88
N SER A 263 1.80 2.43 16.19
CA SER A 263 2.81 1.97 17.14
C SER A 263 2.88 0.44 17.21
N ALA A 264 1.73 -0.24 17.27
CA ALA A 264 1.68 -1.70 17.23
C ALA A 264 2.21 -2.26 15.88
N ALA A 265 1.85 -1.61 14.77
CA ALA A 265 2.38 -1.96 13.45
C ALA A 265 3.90 -1.79 13.38
N TRP A 266 4.44 -0.70 13.94
CA TRP A 266 5.88 -0.44 13.93
C TRP A 266 6.69 -1.48 14.71
N VAL A 267 6.15 -1.99 15.83
CA VAL A 267 6.76 -3.10 16.57
C VAL A 267 6.89 -4.33 15.66
N ALA A 268 5.80 -4.74 15.01
CA ALA A 268 5.81 -5.88 14.11
C ALA A 268 6.73 -5.66 12.89
N ILE A 269 6.73 -4.46 12.31
CA ILE A 269 7.59 -4.07 11.20
C ILE A 269 9.07 -4.15 11.61
N SER A 270 9.41 -3.56 12.77
CA SER A 270 10.79 -3.52 13.27
C SER A 270 11.34 -4.92 13.53
N GLU A 271 10.53 -5.80 14.10
CA GLU A 271 10.90 -7.21 14.33
C GLU A 271 11.16 -7.93 13.01
N VAL A 272 10.24 -7.84 12.04
CA VAL A 272 10.35 -8.52 10.75
C VAL A 272 11.51 -7.98 9.93
N LEU A 273 11.71 -6.67 9.89
CA LEU A 273 12.80 -6.03 9.16
C LEU A 273 14.13 -6.11 9.91
N ARG A 274 14.14 -6.55 11.19
CA ARG A 274 15.31 -6.68 12.06
C ARG A 274 16.04 -5.34 12.23
N PHE A 275 15.28 -4.29 12.53
CA PHE A 275 15.90 -3.02 12.85
C PHE A 275 16.68 -3.11 14.16
N PRO A 276 17.86 -2.45 14.24
CA PRO A 276 18.56 -2.37 15.51
C PRO A 276 17.68 -1.68 16.57
N VAL A 277 17.69 -2.26 17.77
CA VAL A 277 16.98 -1.76 18.94
C VAL A 277 17.55 -0.43 19.39
#